data_6e1a276720116ca05f6a529d6869a11d
#
_entry.id   6e1a276720116ca05f6a529d6869a11d
#
_cell.length_a   1.000
_cell.length_b   1.000
_cell.length_c   1.000
_cell.angle_alpha   90.00
_cell.angle_beta   90.00
_cell.angle_gamma   90.00
#
_symmetry.space_group_name_H-M   'P 1'
#
loop_
_entity.id
_entity.type
_entity.pdbx_description
1 polymer ?
#
loop_
_entity_poly.entity_id
_entity_poly.type
_entity_poly.pdbx_seq_one_letter_code
_entity_poly.pdbx_strand_id
1 'polypeptide(L)'
;MNLQIQAAFRLARRATVIAGFGFCGLALAQARSEILASGLENPWGVAFLPGGRYVVTERPGRLRLIGADGKLNAPIAGLPAIAAGGQGGLLDVLADSGFDKNRTLYFCFSEPEAGGSGNSTALASAQLSGDGARLENLKIIFSQKPKVASRAHFGCRIVEARDGTLYLTLGDRFSRKEDAQKLDNHSGKVVRVNKDGSVPKDNPFVGRAGALPEIWSYGHRNGQGAALAPDGRFWMTEHGPQGGDEINVPQAGRNYGWPVITYGENYGGGKIGDGITAKDGLEQPLHYWVPSIAPSGMAFLTSDRYGAGWKGNLFVGSLKFGYLDRIELKDGKVVAEHKLLADGKARIRDVKQGPDGLLYVLTDEADGKLLRLRPN
;
A
#
# COMPACT_ATOMS: atom_id res chain seq x y z
N MET A 1 21.82 86.94 -11.04
CA MET A 1 20.87 87.70 -11.85
C MET A 1 19.63 86.85 -12.07
N ASN A 2 18.53 87.35 -11.56
CA ASN A 2 17.22 86.74 -11.46
C ASN A 2 16.68 86.06 -12.72
N LEU A 3 15.87 84.97 -12.57
CA LEU A 3 14.44 85.03 -12.86
C LEU A 3 13.74 83.76 -12.40
N GLN A 4 12.72 83.93 -11.54
CA GLN A 4 11.69 82.97 -11.21
C GLN A 4 10.75 82.75 -12.40
N ILE A 5 10.32 81.46 -12.60
CA ILE A 5 9.03 81.22 -13.28
C ILE A 5 8.35 80.11 -12.52
N GLN A 6 7.20 80.49 -11.95
CA GLN A 6 6.18 79.62 -11.35
C GLN A 6 5.47 78.80 -12.46
N ALA A 7 5.30 77.52 -12.28
CA ALA A 7 4.38 76.72 -13.08
C ALA A 7 3.45 75.93 -12.17
N ALA A 8 2.19 76.12 -12.35
CA ALA A 8 1.08 75.62 -11.56
C ALA A 8 0.93 74.07 -11.63
N PHE A 9 0.82 73.41 -10.49
CA PHE A 9 0.43 72.02 -10.40
C PHE A 9 -1.09 71.87 -10.56
N ARG A 10 -1.52 71.22 -11.66
CA ARG A 10 -2.86 70.64 -11.78
C ARG A 10 -2.87 69.25 -11.17
N LEU A 11 -3.61 69.06 -10.07
CA LEU A 11 -3.91 67.76 -9.49
C LEU A 11 -4.92 67.03 -10.38
N ALA A 12 -4.45 65.98 -11.05
CA ALA A 12 -5.32 64.94 -11.64
C ALA A 12 -5.56 63.85 -10.61
N ARG A 13 -6.75 63.79 -10.04
CA ARG A 13 -7.20 62.65 -9.21
C ARG A 13 -7.40 61.43 -10.13
N ARG A 14 -6.49 60.48 -10.08
CA ARG A 14 -6.69 59.13 -10.64
C ARG A 14 -7.48 58.30 -9.59
N ALA A 15 -8.72 57.96 -9.91
CA ALA A 15 -9.48 56.97 -9.15
C ALA A 15 -8.91 55.58 -9.42
N THR A 16 -8.27 55.02 -8.44
CA THR A 16 -7.80 53.62 -8.50
C THR A 16 -9.00 52.72 -8.17
N VAL A 17 -9.55 52.07 -9.20
CA VAL A 17 -10.53 50.98 -9.03
C VAL A 17 -9.77 49.77 -8.54
N ILE A 18 -9.87 49.48 -7.25
CA ILE A 18 -9.39 48.20 -6.69
C ILE A 18 -10.44 47.15 -7.06
N ALA A 19 -10.18 46.40 -8.12
CA ALA A 19 -10.90 45.16 -8.40
C ALA A 19 -10.52 44.14 -7.31
N GLY A 20 -11.40 43.98 -6.33
CA GLY A 20 -11.30 42.93 -5.34
C GLY A 20 -11.45 41.57 -6.02
N PHE A 21 -10.36 40.89 -6.28
CA PHE A 21 -10.37 39.46 -6.56
C PHE A 21 -10.78 38.76 -5.28
N GLY A 22 -12.08 38.45 -5.16
CA GLY A 22 -12.56 37.52 -4.16
C GLY A 22 -11.90 36.17 -4.38
N PHE A 23 -10.87 35.87 -3.58
CA PHE A 23 -10.42 34.50 -3.40
C PHE A 23 -11.61 33.72 -2.80
N CYS A 24 -12.37 33.08 -3.68
CA CYS A 24 -13.28 32.03 -3.27
C CYS A 24 -12.38 30.89 -2.78
N GLY A 25 -12.03 30.91 -1.51
CA GLY A 25 -11.35 29.80 -0.85
C GLY A 25 -12.26 28.60 -0.96
N LEU A 26 -12.01 27.73 -1.94
CA LEU A 26 -12.54 26.38 -1.91
C LEU A 26 -12.07 25.78 -0.59
N ALA A 27 -12.99 25.74 0.39
CA ALA A 27 -12.78 24.96 1.60
C ALA A 27 -12.46 23.53 1.14
N LEU A 28 -11.19 23.16 1.22
CA LEU A 28 -10.76 21.78 0.98
C LEU A 28 -11.62 20.92 1.89
N ALA A 29 -12.42 20.05 1.32
CA ALA A 29 -13.24 19.11 2.06
C ALA A 29 -12.32 18.27 2.95
N GLN A 30 -12.17 18.68 4.21
CA GLN A 30 -11.39 17.93 5.19
C GLN A 30 -12.27 16.78 5.66
N ALA A 31 -11.78 15.56 5.49
CA ALA A 31 -12.43 14.40 6.07
C ALA A 31 -12.12 14.33 7.58
N ARG A 32 -13.13 14.00 8.38
CA ARG A 32 -12.98 13.75 9.82
C ARG A 32 -12.77 12.27 10.08
N SER A 33 -11.84 11.92 10.98
CA SER A 33 -11.66 10.55 11.43
C SER A 33 -12.61 10.22 12.58
N GLU A 34 -13.20 9.03 12.51
CA GLU A 34 -14.02 8.41 13.56
C GLU A 34 -13.34 7.11 13.98
N ILE A 35 -13.10 6.93 15.29
CA ILE A 35 -12.52 5.68 15.81
C ILE A 35 -13.63 4.63 15.85
N LEU A 36 -13.46 3.53 15.12
CA LEU A 36 -14.38 2.39 15.16
C LEU A 36 -13.94 1.32 16.17
N ALA A 37 -12.63 1.11 16.31
CA ALA A 37 -12.05 0.19 17.28
C ALA A 37 -10.66 0.66 17.69
N SER A 38 -10.23 0.31 18.90
CA SER A 38 -8.90 0.54 19.47
C SER A 38 -8.41 -0.72 20.19
N GLY A 39 -7.20 -0.71 20.74
CA GLY A 39 -6.62 -1.86 21.43
C GLY A 39 -6.06 -2.93 20.47
N LEU A 40 -5.78 -2.57 19.23
CA LEU A 40 -5.13 -3.43 18.24
C LEU A 40 -3.60 -3.32 18.37
N GLU A 41 -2.91 -4.44 18.47
CA GLU A 41 -1.44 -4.42 18.57
C GLU A 41 -0.76 -4.47 17.22
N ASN A 42 -0.22 -3.32 16.79
CA ASN A 42 0.42 -3.16 15.48
C ASN A 42 -0.42 -3.75 14.33
N PRO A 43 -1.68 -3.30 14.14
CA PRO A 43 -2.53 -3.84 13.08
C PRO A 43 -1.90 -3.57 11.71
N TRP A 44 -2.07 -4.54 10.78
CA TRP A 44 -1.38 -4.46 9.49
C TRP A 44 -2.32 -4.41 8.28
N GLY A 45 -3.34 -5.23 8.23
CA GLY A 45 -4.32 -5.30 7.15
C GLY A 45 -5.75 -5.41 7.66
N VAL A 46 -6.72 -4.88 6.91
CA VAL A 46 -8.15 -4.97 7.22
C VAL A 46 -8.93 -5.53 6.04
N ALA A 47 -9.88 -6.42 6.31
CA ALA A 47 -10.89 -6.89 5.37
C ALA A 47 -12.29 -6.66 5.91
N PHE A 48 -13.22 -6.29 5.02
CA PHE A 48 -14.62 -6.05 5.34
C PHE A 48 -15.40 -7.36 5.23
N LEU A 49 -16.25 -7.63 6.21
CA LEU A 49 -17.12 -8.79 6.23
C LEU A 49 -18.60 -8.35 6.21
N PRO A 50 -19.51 -9.26 5.82
CA PRO A 50 -20.94 -8.99 5.86
C PRO A 50 -21.42 -8.56 7.25
N GLY A 51 -22.46 -7.72 7.26
CA GLY A 51 -23.05 -7.23 8.52
C GLY A 51 -22.21 -6.17 9.22
N GLY A 52 -21.34 -5.43 8.50
CA GLY A 52 -20.55 -4.33 9.07
C GLY A 52 -19.43 -4.78 10.00
N ARG A 53 -18.99 -6.02 9.88
CA ARG A 53 -17.87 -6.58 10.65
C ARG A 53 -16.57 -6.42 9.91
N TYR A 54 -15.45 -6.53 10.65
CA TYR A 54 -14.11 -6.42 10.09
C TYR A 54 -13.22 -7.54 10.60
N VAL A 55 -12.33 -8.03 9.76
CA VAL A 55 -11.19 -8.85 10.18
C VAL A 55 -9.93 -8.03 10.05
N VAL A 56 -9.12 -8.01 11.11
CA VAL A 56 -7.86 -7.25 11.17
C VAL A 56 -6.75 -8.19 11.59
N THR A 57 -5.63 -8.11 10.89
CA THR A 57 -4.39 -8.77 11.29
C THR A 57 -3.61 -7.90 12.26
N GLU A 58 -3.07 -8.52 13.30
CA GLU A 58 -2.10 -7.93 14.21
C GLU A 58 -0.73 -8.55 13.91
N ARG A 59 0.26 -7.73 13.63
CA ARG A 59 1.60 -8.17 13.21
C ARG A 59 2.27 -9.18 14.17
N PRO A 60 2.07 -9.15 15.49
CA PRO A 60 2.59 -10.19 16.38
C PRO A 60 2.06 -11.62 16.09
N GLY A 61 1.06 -11.80 15.24
CA GLY A 61 0.55 -13.12 14.84
C GLY A 61 -0.86 -13.41 15.36
N ARG A 62 -1.72 -12.41 15.43
CA ARG A 62 -3.13 -12.60 15.78
C ARG A 62 -4.04 -12.09 14.67
N LEU A 63 -5.14 -12.80 14.47
CA LEU A 63 -6.24 -12.39 13.61
C LEU A 63 -7.42 -12.02 14.50
N ARG A 64 -7.99 -10.84 14.30
CA ARG A 64 -9.05 -10.30 15.16
C ARG A 64 -10.31 -10.04 14.35
N LEU A 65 -11.45 -10.41 14.93
CA LEU A 65 -12.77 -10.02 14.45
C LEU A 65 -13.25 -8.79 15.22
N ILE A 66 -13.68 -7.77 14.51
CA ILE A 66 -14.32 -6.58 15.08
C ILE A 66 -15.80 -6.64 14.69
N GLY A 67 -16.69 -6.56 15.68
CA GLY A 67 -18.13 -6.51 15.48
C GLY A 67 -18.58 -5.21 14.83
N ALA A 68 -19.82 -5.18 14.33
CA ALA A 68 -20.42 -3.94 13.79
C ALA A 68 -20.56 -2.83 14.86
N ASP A 69 -20.56 -3.22 16.14
CA ASP A 69 -20.56 -2.33 17.33
C ASP A 69 -19.15 -1.84 17.70
N GLY A 70 -18.12 -2.19 16.94
CA GLY A 70 -16.72 -1.85 17.19
C GLY A 70 -16.04 -2.70 18.25
N LYS A 71 -16.71 -3.69 18.84
CA LYS A 71 -16.11 -4.55 19.85
C LYS A 71 -15.10 -5.50 19.23
N LEU A 72 -13.95 -5.56 19.87
CA LEU A 72 -12.86 -6.46 19.52
C LEU A 72 -13.08 -7.83 20.18
N ASN A 73 -13.25 -8.88 19.38
CA ASN A 73 -13.41 -10.25 19.87
C ASN A 73 -12.07 -10.86 20.29
N ALA A 74 -12.13 -12.03 20.95
CA ALA A 74 -10.94 -12.84 21.17
C ALA A 74 -10.21 -13.17 19.85
N PRO A 75 -8.89 -13.44 19.88
CA PRO A 75 -8.16 -13.82 18.67
C PRO A 75 -8.78 -15.05 18.00
N ILE A 76 -8.89 -15.00 16.67
CA ILE A 76 -9.36 -16.13 15.85
C ILE A 76 -8.31 -17.24 15.91
N ALA A 77 -8.71 -18.44 16.30
CA ALA A 77 -7.83 -19.60 16.37
C ALA A 77 -7.55 -20.21 14.99
N GLY A 78 -6.53 -21.08 14.90
CA GLY A 78 -6.24 -21.89 13.70
C GLY A 78 -5.26 -21.26 12.71
N LEU A 79 -4.54 -20.21 13.09
CA LEU A 79 -3.42 -19.70 12.31
C LEU A 79 -2.25 -20.69 12.25
N PRO A 80 -1.47 -20.69 11.16
CA PRO A 80 -0.22 -21.47 11.07
C PRO A 80 0.86 -20.88 11.98
N ALA A 81 2.01 -21.55 12.07
CA ALA A 81 3.19 -20.98 12.72
C ALA A 81 3.67 -19.72 11.98
N ILE A 82 3.93 -18.66 12.73
CA ILE A 82 4.31 -17.34 12.21
C ILE A 82 5.66 -16.92 12.80
N ALA A 83 6.63 -16.60 11.95
CA ALA A 83 7.93 -16.03 12.34
C ALA A 83 7.78 -14.53 12.59
N ALA A 84 7.13 -14.15 13.68
CA ALA A 84 6.95 -12.74 14.04
C ALA A 84 8.27 -12.11 14.49
N GLY A 85 8.52 -10.88 14.02
CA GLY A 85 9.69 -10.09 14.44
C GLY A 85 10.21 -9.15 13.36
N GLY A 86 10.70 -7.99 13.78
CA GLY A 86 11.07 -6.92 12.86
C GLY A 86 9.87 -6.45 12.04
N GLN A 87 9.95 -6.57 10.71
CA GLN A 87 8.84 -6.28 9.81
C GLN A 87 7.94 -7.50 9.54
N GLY A 88 8.36 -8.71 9.97
CA GLY A 88 7.61 -9.95 9.78
C GLY A 88 6.54 -10.18 10.85
N GLY A 89 5.56 -11.00 10.51
CA GLY A 89 4.42 -11.34 11.36
C GLY A 89 3.23 -11.83 10.53
N LEU A 90 2.03 -11.66 11.06
CA LEU A 90 0.78 -11.75 10.29
C LEU A 90 0.53 -10.38 9.66
N LEU A 91 0.50 -10.33 8.32
CA LEU A 91 0.56 -9.07 7.56
C LEU A 91 -0.79 -8.77 6.89
N ASP A 92 -0.93 -8.95 5.58
CA ASP A 92 -2.21 -8.59 4.93
C ASP A 92 -3.29 -9.65 5.09
N VAL A 93 -4.54 -9.23 4.97
CA VAL A 93 -5.73 -10.08 4.91
C VAL A 93 -6.69 -9.57 3.84
N LEU A 94 -7.29 -10.50 3.11
CA LEU A 94 -8.28 -10.26 2.07
C LEU A 94 -9.46 -11.23 2.26
N ALA A 95 -10.67 -10.72 2.24
CA ALA A 95 -11.86 -11.57 2.11
C ALA A 95 -12.07 -11.88 0.62
N ASP A 96 -12.31 -13.15 0.30
CA ASP A 96 -12.66 -13.59 -1.06
C ASP A 96 -13.86 -12.80 -1.60
N SER A 97 -13.88 -12.47 -2.88
CA SER A 97 -15.01 -11.80 -3.52
C SER A 97 -16.34 -12.55 -3.39
N GLY A 98 -16.27 -13.85 -3.17
CA GLY A 98 -17.40 -14.74 -2.87
C GLY A 98 -17.60 -15.06 -1.38
N PHE A 99 -17.03 -14.26 -0.47
CA PHE A 99 -17.00 -14.52 0.97
C PHE A 99 -18.39 -14.85 1.58
N ASP A 100 -19.44 -14.20 1.13
CA ASP A 100 -20.81 -14.45 1.58
C ASP A 100 -21.24 -15.93 1.42
N LYS A 101 -20.67 -16.63 0.42
CA LYS A 101 -20.98 -18.02 0.10
C LYS A 101 -19.95 -19.00 0.65
N ASN A 102 -18.65 -18.64 0.54
CA ASN A 102 -17.55 -19.57 0.80
C ASN A 102 -16.78 -19.28 2.11
N ARG A 103 -16.95 -18.07 2.67
CA ARG A 103 -16.32 -17.60 3.92
C ARG A 103 -14.79 -17.66 3.89
N THR A 104 -14.20 -17.62 2.71
CA THR A 104 -12.77 -17.75 2.51
C THR A 104 -12.07 -16.42 2.80
N LEU A 105 -11.01 -16.49 3.59
CA LEU A 105 -10.03 -15.45 3.81
C LEU A 105 -8.70 -15.89 3.20
N TYR A 106 -8.02 -14.95 2.57
CA TYR A 106 -6.60 -15.06 2.21
C TYR A 106 -5.82 -14.20 3.17
N PHE A 107 -4.70 -14.70 3.67
CA PHE A 107 -3.82 -13.92 4.52
C PHE A 107 -2.36 -14.23 4.23
N CYS A 108 -1.55 -13.19 4.34
CA CYS A 108 -0.14 -13.22 4.07
C CYS A 108 0.65 -13.08 5.37
N PHE A 109 1.71 -13.87 5.53
CA PHE A 109 2.47 -13.92 6.78
C PHE A 109 3.93 -14.31 6.55
N SER A 110 4.77 -14.10 7.55
CA SER A 110 6.13 -14.60 7.57
C SER A 110 6.14 -16.06 8.04
N GLU A 111 6.38 -16.98 7.09
CA GLU A 111 6.42 -18.42 7.31
C GLU A 111 7.81 -18.83 7.79
N PRO A 112 7.94 -19.53 8.95
CA PRO A 112 9.22 -20.03 9.40
C PRO A 112 9.74 -21.17 8.53
N GLU A 113 11.04 -21.36 8.50
CA GLU A 113 11.70 -22.53 7.93
C GLU A 113 11.63 -23.69 8.92
N ALA A 114 11.16 -24.84 8.46
CA ALA A 114 11.12 -26.05 9.30
C ALA A 114 12.56 -26.52 9.65
N GLY A 115 12.86 -26.53 10.94
CA GLY A 115 14.19 -26.96 11.41
C GLY A 115 15.33 -25.98 11.14
N GLY A 116 15.04 -24.78 10.61
CA GLY A 116 16.04 -23.75 10.30
C GLY A 116 15.75 -22.40 10.97
N SER A 117 16.61 -21.42 10.70
CA SER A 117 16.45 -20.03 11.15
C SER A 117 15.86 -19.10 10.07
N GLY A 118 15.63 -19.63 8.87
CA GLY A 118 15.09 -18.92 7.74
C GLY A 118 13.58 -18.63 7.90
N ASN A 119 13.11 -17.68 7.14
CA ASN A 119 11.70 -17.39 6.98
C ASN A 119 11.45 -16.78 5.60
N SER A 120 10.22 -16.82 5.16
CA SER A 120 9.81 -16.17 3.91
C SER A 120 8.35 -15.71 3.97
N THR A 121 7.95 -14.93 2.98
CA THR A 121 6.56 -14.56 2.78
C THR A 121 5.77 -15.77 2.28
N ALA A 122 4.62 -16.04 2.90
CA ALA A 122 3.67 -17.06 2.47
C ALA A 122 2.27 -16.49 2.36
N LEU A 123 1.47 -17.08 1.48
CA LEU A 123 0.04 -16.82 1.32
C LEU A 123 -0.74 -18.06 1.70
N ALA A 124 -1.70 -17.90 2.58
CA ALA A 124 -2.63 -18.95 2.98
C ALA A 124 -4.06 -18.60 2.59
N SER A 125 -4.87 -19.62 2.41
CA SER A 125 -6.33 -19.55 2.37
C SER A 125 -6.92 -20.35 3.51
N ALA A 126 -8.02 -19.87 4.10
CA ALA A 126 -8.79 -20.60 5.12
C ALA A 126 -10.24 -20.12 5.15
N GLN A 127 -11.13 -20.92 5.66
CA GLN A 127 -12.52 -20.54 5.88
C GLN A 127 -12.71 -20.06 7.33
N LEU A 128 -13.37 -18.93 7.48
CA LEU A 128 -13.76 -18.46 8.81
C LEU A 128 -14.94 -19.28 9.32
N SER A 129 -14.92 -19.86 10.51
CA SER A 129 -16.02 -20.62 11.12
C SER A 129 -17.31 -19.80 11.28
N GLY A 130 -18.49 -20.44 11.41
CA GLY A 130 -19.81 -19.78 11.49
C GLY A 130 -19.91 -18.75 12.60
N ASP A 131 -19.30 -19.03 13.72
CA ASP A 131 -19.21 -18.18 14.91
C ASP A 131 -18.08 -17.12 14.81
N GLY A 132 -17.21 -17.24 13.79
CA GLY A 132 -16.06 -16.33 13.61
C GLY A 132 -14.91 -16.59 14.57
N ALA A 133 -14.91 -17.71 15.28
CA ALA A 133 -13.93 -17.97 16.35
C ALA A 133 -12.65 -18.70 15.88
N ARG A 134 -12.70 -19.37 14.72
CA ARG A 134 -11.55 -20.14 14.20
C ARG A 134 -11.48 -20.15 12.68
N LEU A 135 -10.30 -20.48 12.19
CA LEU A 135 -10.04 -20.80 10.79
C LEU A 135 -10.17 -22.30 10.57
N GLU A 136 -10.83 -22.68 9.48
CA GLU A 136 -11.04 -24.06 9.04
C GLU A 136 -10.43 -24.23 7.64
N ASN A 137 -10.08 -25.47 7.26
CA ASN A 137 -9.58 -25.82 5.94
C ASN A 137 -8.36 -24.99 5.51
N LEU A 138 -7.46 -24.69 6.46
CA LEU A 138 -6.23 -23.94 6.21
C LEU A 138 -5.35 -24.63 5.14
N LYS A 139 -4.94 -23.85 4.13
CA LYS A 139 -3.98 -24.27 3.12
C LYS A 139 -2.94 -23.18 2.89
N ILE A 140 -1.67 -23.55 2.81
CA ILE A 140 -0.61 -22.67 2.28
C ILE A 140 -0.66 -22.81 0.76
N ILE A 141 -1.06 -21.73 0.08
CA ILE A 141 -1.23 -21.72 -1.39
C ILE A 141 -0.05 -21.12 -2.12
N PHE A 142 0.86 -20.45 -1.41
CA PHE A 142 2.14 -19.98 -1.96
C PHE A 142 3.15 -19.82 -0.83
N SER A 143 4.43 -20.13 -1.12
CA SER A 143 5.57 -19.90 -0.23
C SER A 143 6.75 -19.37 -1.02
N GLN A 144 7.27 -18.19 -0.65
CA GLN A 144 8.43 -17.55 -1.27
C GLN A 144 9.70 -18.39 -1.11
N LYS A 145 10.45 -18.57 -2.18
CA LYS A 145 11.73 -19.29 -2.24
C LYS A 145 12.87 -18.34 -2.65
N PRO A 146 14.05 -18.52 -2.03
CA PRO A 146 14.35 -19.35 -0.85
C PRO A 146 13.85 -18.70 0.45
N LYS A 147 13.77 -19.49 1.53
CA LYS A 147 13.69 -18.96 2.90
C LYS A 147 15.06 -18.44 3.31
N VAL A 148 15.09 -17.31 4.00
CA VAL A 148 16.35 -16.64 4.41
C VAL A 148 16.23 -16.09 5.83
N ALA A 149 17.34 -16.03 6.54
CA ALA A 149 17.41 -15.44 7.88
C ALA A 149 17.36 -13.91 7.78
N SER A 150 16.17 -13.35 7.52
CA SER A 150 15.93 -11.92 7.45
C SER A 150 14.65 -11.53 8.17
N ARG A 151 14.66 -10.38 8.85
CA ARG A 151 13.52 -9.80 9.56
C ARG A 151 12.95 -8.57 8.84
N ALA A 152 13.32 -8.34 7.59
CA ALA A 152 12.94 -7.17 6.80
C ALA A 152 12.45 -7.53 5.40
N HIS A 153 11.76 -6.60 4.78
CA HIS A 153 11.28 -6.61 3.39
C HIS A 153 10.51 -7.89 3.02
N PHE A 154 9.34 -8.04 3.59
CA PHE A 154 8.44 -9.15 3.29
C PHE A 154 7.52 -8.87 2.11
N GLY A 155 7.27 -7.59 1.78
CA GLY A 155 6.19 -7.20 0.88
C GLY A 155 4.85 -7.52 1.52
N CYS A 156 4.13 -8.52 0.97
CA CYS A 156 2.98 -9.18 1.60
C CYS A 156 1.65 -8.44 1.44
N ARG A 157 1.46 -7.70 0.35
CA ARG A 157 0.15 -7.14 0.00
C ARG A 157 -0.56 -8.04 -1.00
N ILE A 158 -1.84 -8.34 -0.73
CA ILE A 158 -2.68 -9.25 -1.51
C ILE A 158 -3.71 -8.43 -2.28
N VAL A 159 -3.89 -8.74 -3.58
CA VAL A 159 -4.95 -8.13 -4.41
C VAL A 159 -5.61 -9.22 -5.24
N GLU A 160 -6.93 -9.37 -5.13
CA GLU A 160 -7.71 -10.22 -6.03
C GLU A 160 -7.95 -9.46 -7.35
N ALA A 161 -7.52 -10.06 -8.45
CA ALA A 161 -7.74 -9.53 -9.79
C ALA A 161 -9.17 -9.79 -10.27
N ARG A 162 -9.61 -9.08 -11.33
CA ARG A 162 -10.96 -9.25 -11.89
C ARG A 162 -11.21 -10.63 -12.47
N ASP A 163 -10.16 -11.33 -12.88
CA ASP A 163 -10.23 -12.71 -13.39
C ASP A 163 -10.21 -13.76 -12.26
N GLY A 164 -10.21 -13.32 -11.00
CA GLY A 164 -10.20 -14.17 -9.83
C GLY A 164 -8.82 -14.70 -9.43
N THR A 165 -7.74 -14.31 -10.09
CA THR A 165 -6.38 -14.63 -9.64
C THR A 165 -5.95 -13.71 -8.50
N LEU A 166 -4.89 -14.07 -7.78
CA LEU A 166 -4.34 -13.29 -6.68
C LEU A 166 -2.95 -12.78 -7.05
N TYR A 167 -2.74 -11.47 -6.92
CA TYR A 167 -1.42 -10.87 -6.87
C TYR A 167 -0.91 -10.82 -5.43
N LEU A 168 0.38 -11.07 -5.26
CA LEU A 168 1.08 -10.94 -3.98
C LEU A 168 2.40 -10.22 -4.19
N THR A 169 2.65 -9.16 -3.42
CA THR A 169 3.93 -8.44 -3.44
C THR A 169 4.95 -9.13 -2.53
N LEU A 170 6.20 -9.23 -2.99
CA LEU A 170 7.30 -9.87 -2.27
C LEU A 170 8.50 -8.93 -2.18
N GLY A 171 9.09 -8.85 -0.99
CA GLY A 171 10.29 -8.03 -0.78
C GLY A 171 11.59 -8.75 -1.14
N ASP A 172 12.66 -7.96 -1.30
CA ASP A 172 14.03 -8.43 -1.59
C ASP A 172 14.76 -8.98 -0.35
N ARG A 173 14.09 -9.07 0.79
CA ARG A 173 14.62 -9.56 2.06
C ARG A 173 15.81 -8.75 2.58
N PHE A 174 15.96 -7.49 2.18
CA PHE A 174 16.99 -6.52 2.54
C PHE A 174 18.40 -6.89 2.11
N SER A 175 18.92 -8.03 2.55
CA SER A 175 20.27 -8.50 2.25
C SER A 175 20.43 -9.17 0.87
N ARG A 176 19.30 -9.37 0.15
CA ARG A 176 19.27 -10.10 -1.11
C ARG A 176 18.81 -9.23 -2.29
N LYS A 177 19.12 -7.94 -2.23
CA LYS A 177 18.69 -6.98 -3.24
C LYS A 177 19.03 -7.36 -4.68
N GLU A 178 20.19 -8.01 -4.90
CA GLU A 178 20.64 -8.46 -6.23
C GLU A 178 19.76 -9.60 -6.80
N ASP A 179 19.09 -10.34 -5.94
CA ASP A 179 18.17 -11.40 -6.35
C ASP A 179 16.87 -10.84 -6.96
N ALA A 180 16.57 -9.55 -6.74
CA ALA A 180 15.44 -8.90 -7.38
C ALA A 180 15.53 -8.93 -8.91
N GLN A 181 16.73 -8.96 -9.48
CA GLN A 181 16.99 -9.04 -10.92
C GLN A 181 16.99 -10.47 -11.50
N LYS A 182 16.99 -11.50 -10.65
CA LYS A 182 17.01 -12.90 -11.07
C LYS A 182 15.60 -13.49 -11.11
N LEU A 183 15.35 -14.46 -11.97
CA LEU A 183 14.04 -15.10 -12.12
C LEU A 183 13.95 -16.49 -11.46
N ASP A 184 15.05 -17.01 -10.94
CA ASP A 184 15.15 -18.32 -10.27
C ASP A 184 14.75 -18.28 -8.78
N ASN A 185 14.32 -17.15 -8.29
CA ASN A 185 13.89 -16.92 -6.92
C ASN A 185 12.76 -15.90 -6.84
N HIS A 186 12.10 -15.80 -5.68
CA HIS A 186 10.97 -14.88 -5.48
C HIS A 186 11.32 -13.56 -4.76
N SER A 187 12.60 -13.27 -4.50
CA SER A 187 12.98 -12.01 -3.83
C SER A 187 12.74 -10.80 -4.73
N GLY A 188 12.04 -9.78 -4.24
CA GLY A 188 11.77 -8.57 -5.00
C GLY A 188 10.89 -8.79 -6.25
N LYS A 189 9.77 -9.47 -6.07
CA LYS A 189 8.82 -9.83 -7.13
C LYS A 189 7.40 -9.40 -6.81
N VAL A 190 6.59 -9.30 -7.85
CA VAL A 190 5.15 -9.54 -7.76
C VAL A 190 4.89 -10.92 -8.34
N VAL A 191 4.14 -11.74 -7.64
CA VAL A 191 3.68 -13.04 -8.13
C VAL A 191 2.19 -13.03 -8.37
N ARG A 192 1.72 -13.89 -9.31
CA ARG A 192 0.31 -14.10 -9.61
C ARG A 192 0.01 -15.59 -9.55
N VAL A 193 -0.99 -15.94 -8.74
CA VAL A 193 -1.42 -17.32 -8.50
C VAL A 193 -2.94 -17.44 -8.57
N ASN A 194 -3.45 -18.61 -8.88
CA ASN A 194 -4.86 -18.93 -8.72
C ASN A 194 -5.22 -19.05 -7.23
N LYS A 195 -6.50 -18.96 -6.90
CA LYS A 195 -7.02 -19.07 -5.51
C LYS A 195 -6.70 -20.41 -4.82
N ASP A 196 -6.43 -21.45 -5.59
CA ASP A 196 -5.99 -22.76 -5.11
C ASP A 196 -4.47 -22.92 -4.98
N GLY A 197 -3.70 -21.90 -5.39
CA GLY A 197 -2.24 -21.87 -5.40
C GLY A 197 -1.60 -22.37 -6.71
N SER A 198 -2.37 -22.87 -7.66
CA SER A 198 -1.84 -23.24 -8.96
C SER A 198 -1.40 -22.01 -9.76
N VAL A 199 -0.48 -22.23 -10.71
CA VAL A 199 0.05 -21.14 -11.55
C VAL A 199 -0.87 -20.90 -12.72
N PRO A 200 -1.32 -19.63 -12.95
CA PRO A 200 -2.04 -19.26 -14.15
C PRO A 200 -1.23 -19.55 -15.42
N LYS A 201 -1.85 -20.18 -16.43
CA LYS A 201 -1.15 -20.62 -17.65
C LYS A 201 -0.62 -19.46 -18.51
N ASP A 202 -1.19 -18.28 -18.33
CA ASP A 202 -0.84 -17.04 -19.03
C ASP A 202 0.14 -16.15 -18.24
N ASN A 203 0.74 -16.66 -17.16
CA ASN A 203 1.84 -15.96 -16.50
C ASN A 203 3.05 -15.85 -17.43
N PRO A 204 3.79 -14.73 -17.39
CA PRO A 204 4.79 -14.38 -18.42
C PRO A 204 6.00 -15.30 -18.47
N PHE A 205 6.26 -16.07 -17.40
CA PHE A 205 7.45 -16.92 -17.32
C PHE A 205 7.11 -18.43 -17.30
N VAL A 206 5.87 -18.82 -17.56
CA VAL A 206 5.48 -20.23 -17.70
C VAL A 206 6.23 -20.85 -18.88
N GLY A 207 6.87 -22.01 -18.63
CA GLY A 207 7.67 -22.73 -19.61
C GLY A 207 9.08 -22.15 -19.87
N ARG A 208 9.44 -21.05 -19.25
CA ARG A 208 10.78 -20.46 -19.36
C ARG A 208 11.76 -21.20 -18.43
N ALA A 209 12.78 -21.83 -19.01
CA ALA A 209 13.84 -22.48 -18.23
C ALA A 209 14.56 -21.48 -17.32
N GLY A 210 14.81 -21.86 -16.06
CA GLY A 210 15.49 -21.03 -15.07
C GLY A 210 14.66 -19.89 -14.49
N ALA A 211 13.35 -19.85 -14.76
CA ALA A 211 12.45 -18.88 -14.17
C ALA A 211 11.32 -19.56 -13.38
N LEU A 212 10.92 -18.96 -12.26
CA LEU A 212 9.79 -19.41 -11.47
C LEU A 212 8.49 -18.93 -12.13
N PRO A 213 7.54 -19.84 -12.41
CA PRO A 213 6.38 -19.52 -13.23
C PRO A 213 5.32 -18.64 -12.54
N GLU A 214 5.40 -18.51 -11.21
CA GLU A 214 4.51 -17.63 -10.44
C GLU A 214 4.82 -16.15 -10.63
N ILE A 215 6.02 -15.81 -11.11
CA ILE A 215 6.47 -14.41 -11.24
C ILE A 215 5.63 -13.68 -12.29
N TRP A 216 5.05 -12.52 -11.87
CA TRP A 216 4.38 -11.57 -12.74
C TRP A 216 5.31 -10.46 -13.22
N SER A 217 6.02 -9.82 -12.28
CA SER A 217 7.02 -8.77 -12.54
C SER A 217 8.17 -8.88 -11.54
N TYR A 218 9.30 -8.23 -11.83
CA TYR A 218 10.52 -8.36 -11.03
C TYR A 218 11.28 -7.03 -10.95
N GLY A 219 12.36 -7.01 -10.18
CA GLY A 219 13.13 -5.78 -9.96
C GLY A 219 12.45 -4.84 -8.96
N HIS A 220 11.77 -5.38 -7.96
CA HIS A 220 11.13 -4.65 -6.88
C HIS A 220 11.94 -4.71 -5.59
N ARG A 221 11.79 -3.71 -4.72
CA ARG A 221 12.44 -3.69 -3.42
C ARG A 221 11.56 -4.22 -2.30
N ASN A 222 10.43 -3.56 -2.03
CA ASN A 222 9.54 -3.94 -0.92
C ASN A 222 8.16 -3.31 -1.09
N GLY A 223 7.27 -3.96 -1.85
CA GLY A 223 5.91 -3.51 -2.11
C GLY A 223 5.04 -3.57 -0.85
N GLN A 224 4.54 -2.44 -0.35
CA GLN A 224 3.79 -2.33 0.89
C GLN A 224 2.32 -1.97 0.70
N GLY A 225 1.96 -1.31 -0.39
CA GLY A 225 0.59 -1.03 -0.79
C GLY A 225 0.32 -1.62 -2.16
N ALA A 226 -0.90 -2.11 -2.39
CA ALA A 226 -1.35 -2.49 -3.72
C ALA A 226 -2.88 -2.42 -3.82
N ALA A 227 -3.36 -2.09 -5.02
CA ALA A 227 -4.78 -2.04 -5.34
C ALA A 227 -5.00 -2.21 -6.85
N LEU A 228 -6.21 -2.60 -7.24
CA LEU A 228 -6.64 -2.44 -8.62
C LEU A 228 -7.13 -1.01 -8.85
N ALA A 229 -6.62 -0.37 -9.89
CA ALA A 229 -7.17 0.87 -10.38
C ALA A 229 -8.58 0.66 -10.98
N PRO A 230 -9.39 1.72 -11.15
CA PRO A 230 -10.73 1.60 -11.75
C PRO A 230 -10.75 0.94 -13.14
N ASP A 231 -9.66 1.05 -13.90
CA ASP A 231 -9.47 0.39 -15.19
C ASP A 231 -9.04 -1.09 -15.10
N GLY A 232 -8.79 -1.60 -13.88
CA GLY A 232 -8.41 -2.98 -13.61
C GLY A 232 -6.90 -3.24 -13.61
N ARG A 233 -6.06 -2.24 -13.87
CA ARG A 233 -4.61 -2.39 -13.75
C ARG A 233 -4.20 -2.54 -12.29
N PHE A 234 -3.22 -3.41 -12.06
CA PHE A 234 -2.59 -3.57 -10.76
C PHE A 234 -1.59 -2.43 -10.50
N TRP A 235 -1.75 -1.72 -9.39
CA TRP A 235 -0.85 -0.67 -8.93
C TRP A 235 -0.25 -1.06 -7.59
N MET A 236 0.97 -0.65 -7.32
CA MET A 236 1.58 -0.83 -6.01
C MET A 236 2.45 0.36 -5.61
N THR A 237 2.62 0.54 -4.29
CA THR A 237 3.66 1.39 -3.70
C THR A 237 4.76 0.53 -3.12
N GLU A 238 6.00 0.98 -3.24
CA GLU A 238 7.12 0.29 -2.65
C GLU A 238 8.12 1.24 -1.97
N HIS A 239 8.77 0.72 -0.92
CA HIS A 239 9.79 1.46 -0.23
C HIS A 239 11.08 1.51 -1.04
N GLY A 240 11.60 2.71 -1.26
CA GLY A 240 12.98 2.94 -1.59
C GLY A 240 13.91 2.74 -0.39
N PRO A 241 15.21 2.92 -0.56
CA PRO A 241 16.17 2.92 0.55
C PRO A 241 16.09 4.26 1.32
N GLN A 242 17.11 5.10 1.28
CA GLN A 242 17.00 6.46 1.81
C GLN A 242 16.47 7.39 0.72
N GLY A 243 15.15 7.63 0.68
CA GLY A 243 14.44 8.24 -0.45
C GLY A 243 14.09 7.23 -1.56
N GLY A 244 13.43 7.71 -2.62
CA GLY A 244 13.09 6.89 -3.78
C GLY A 244 12.01 5.84 -3.49
N ASP A 245 11.05 6.12 -2.59
CA ASP A 245 9.80 5.36 -2.53
C ASP A 245 9.02 5.60 -3.82
N GLU A 246 8.27 4.61 -4.30
CA GLU A 246 7.69 4.63 -5.64
C GLU A 246 6.22 4.24 -5.69
N ILE A 247 5.52 4.77 -6.71
CA ILE A 247 4.27 4.18 -7.22
C ILE A 247 4.60 3.52 -8.56
N ASN A 248 4.33 2.24 -8.64
CA ASN A 248 4.52 1.44 -9.83
C ASN A 248 3.21 0.86 -10.36
N VAL A 249 3.16 0.55 -11.66
CA VAL A 249 2.05 -0.14 -12.35
C VAL A 249 2.59 -1.44 -12.95
N PRO A 250 2.77 -2.50 -12.13
CA PRO A 250 3.42 -3.73 -12.55
C PRO A 250 2.71 -4.43 -13.71
N GLN A 251 3.43 -4.65 -14.80
CA GLN A 251 2.97 -5.34 -16.00
C GLN A 251 3.66 -6.71 -16.13
N ALA A 252 3.01 -7.61 -16.84
CA ALA A 252 3.51 -8.97 -17.08
C ALA A 252 4.92 -8.97 -17.68
N GLY A 253 5.86 -9.64 -17.02
CA GLY A 253 7.23 -9.87 -17.50
C GLY A 253 8.15 -8.64 -17.42
N ARG A 254 7.69 -7.51 -16.89
CA ARG A 254 8.48 -6.27 -16.85
C ARG A 254 9.39 -6.20 -15.63
N ASN A 255 10.55 -5.52 -15.83
CA ASN A 255 11.60 -5.29 -14.84
C ASN A 255 11.54 -3.84 -14.32
N TYR A 256 11.31 -3.67 -13.01
CA TYR A 256 11.20 -2.35 -12.35
C TYR A 256 12.53 -1.84 -11.79
N GLY A 257 13.62 -2.51 -12.11
CA GLY A 257 14.98 -1.98 -12.07
C GLY A 257 15.71 -2.07 -10.75
N TRP A 258 15.04 -2.27 -9.59
CA TRP A 258 15.77 -2.42 -8.32
C TRP A 258 16.73 -3.62 -8.32
N PRO A 259 18.02 -3.51 -7.88
CA PRO A 259 18.71 -2.33 -7.37
C PRO A 259 19.57 -1.62 -8.44
N VAL A 260 19.38 -1.88 -9.73
CA VAL A 260 20.15 -1.30 -10.84
C VAL A 260 19.85 0.18 -11.02
N ILE A 261 18.57 0.56 -10.94
CA ILE A 261 18.12 1.94 -10.93
C ILE A 261 17.36 2.23 -9.64
N THR A 262 17.49 3.46 -9.12
CA THR A 262 16.72 3.95 -7.97
C THR A 262 16.85 5.45 -7.83
N TYR A 263 15.85 6.11 -7.25
CA TYR A 263 15.88 7.52 -6.85
C TYR A 263 16.38 7.73 -5.43
N GLY A 264 16.76 6.66 -4.74
CA GLY A 264 17.25 6.69 -3.37
C GLY A 264 18.74 6.40 -3.23
N GLU A 265 19.25 6.53 -2.02
CA GLU A 265 20.65 6.32 -1.63
C GLU A 265 20.77 5.21 -0.57
N ASN A 266 21.97 4.71 -0.32
CA ASN A 266 22.22 3.82 0.81
C ASN A 266 21.88 4.51 2.14
N TYR A 267 21.45 3.74 3.13
CA TYR A 267 21.32 4.27 4.49
C TYR A 267 22.69 4.73 4.98
N GLY A 268 22.76 6.00 5.42
CA GLY A 268 24.02 6.65 5.77
C GLY A 268 24.72 7.36 4.61
N GLY A 269 24.08 7.38 3.44
CA GLY A 269 24.56 8.07 2.23
C GLY A 269 25.31 7.18 1.24
N GLY A 270 25.52 7.72 0.06
CA GLY A 270 26.22 7.06 -1.04
C GLY A 270 25.32 6.33 -2.03
N LYS A 271 25.83 6.20 -3.24
CA LYS A 271 25.09 5.63 -4.39
C LYS A 271 24.81 4.15 -4.20
N ILE A 272 23.67 3.70 -4.73
CA ILE A 272 23.35 2.28 -4.92
C ILE A 272 23.74 1.92 -6.35
N GLY A 273 24.51 0.84 -6.53
CA GLY A 273 25.05 0.46 -7.82
C GLY A 273 25.80 1.63 -8.48
N ASP A 274 25.50 1.90 -9.73
CA ASP A 274 26.10 3.00 -10.50
C ASP A 274 25.49 4.36 -10.14
N GLY A 275 24.44 4.42 -9.30
CA GLY A 275 23.72 5.63 -8.91
C GLY A 275 22.91 6.23 -10.05
N ILE A 276 22.38 5.41 -10.93
CA ILE A 276 21.54 5.81 -12.05
C ILE A 276 20.06 5.67 -11.71
N THR A 277 19.24 6.53 -12.28
CA THR A 277 17.78 6.54 -12.06
C THR A 277 17.00 5.94 -13.21
N ALA A 278 17.62 5.76 -14.37
CA ALA A 278 17.00 5.19 -15.56
C ALA A 278 17.99 4.35 -16.36
N LYS A 279 17.49 3.30 -17.03
CA LYS A 279 18.24 2.47 -17.95
C LYS A 279 17.28 1.81 -18.93
N ASP A 280 17.69 1.65 -20.18
CA ASP A 280 16.89 0.99 -21.21
C ASP A 280 16.50 -0.42 -20.80
N GLY A 281 15.24 -0.78 -21.05
CA GLY A 281 14.65 -2.07 -20.67
C GLY A 281 14.23 -2.19 -19.22
N LEU A 282 14.36 -1.15 -18.40
CA LEU A 282 13.86 -1.04 -17.05
C LEU A 282 12.71 -0.04 -16.97
N GLU A 283 11.63 -0.42 -16.29
CA GLU A 283 10.44 0.41 -16.15
C GLU A 283 10.69 1.55 -15.15
N GLN A 284 10.12 2.71 -15.45
CA GLN A 284 10.17 3.88 -14.57
C GLN A 284 8.93 3.90 -13.67
N PRO A 285 9.04 4.37 -12.42
CA PRO A 285 7.89 4.60 -11.58
C PRO A 285 6.98 5.69 -12.15
N LEU A 286 5.69 5.56 -11.89
CA LEU A 286 4.71 6.60 -12.19
C LEU A 286 4.97 7.88 -11.36
N HIS A 287 5.42 7.67 -10.14
CA HIS A 287 5.73 8.71 -9.16
C HIS A 287 6.77 8.21 -8.16
N TYR A 288 7.57 9.10 -7.58
CA TYR A 288 8.52 8.77 -6.53
C TYR A 288 8.61 9.88 -5.48
N TRP A 289 9.00 9.52 -4.26
CA TRP A 289 9.18 10.46 -3.15
C TRP A 289 10.64 10.54 -2.70
N VAL A 290 11.14 11.76 -2.64
CA VAL A 290 12.39 12.12 -1.97
C VAL A 290 12.12 13.38 -1.14
N PRO A 291 12.21 13.30 0.19
CA PRO A 291 12.59 12.15 1.02
C PRO A 291 11.53 11.05 1.05
N SER A 292 11.93 9.84 1.46
CA SER A 292 11.03 8.70 1.69
C SER A 292 9.90 9.07 2.65
N ILE A 293 8.66 8.71 2.31
CA ILE A 293 7.48 8.81 3.16
C ILE A 293 7.17 7.50 3.88
N ALA A 294 7.86 6.41 3.52
CA ALA A 294 7.58 5.04 3.87
C ALA A 294 6.10 4.68 3.55
N PRO A 295 5.73 4.60 2.25
CA PRO A 295 4.37 4.33 1.83
C PRO A 295 3.91 2.95 2.33
N SER A 296 2.64 2.86 2.69
CA SER A 296 2.04 1.64 3.23
C SER A 296 0.83 1.21 2.38
N GLY A 297 -0.30 0.86 3.00
CA GLY A 297 -1.50 0.51 2.26
C GLY A 297 -1.93 1.60 1.27
N MET A 298 -2.61 1.19 0.19
CA MET A 298 -3.14 2.10 -0.82
C MET A 298 -4.53 1.69 -1.27
N ALA A 299 -5.35 2.67 -1.65
CA ALA A 299 -6.68 2.44 -2.19
C ALA A 299 -7.06 3.53 -3.21
N PHE A 300 -7.75 3.14 -4.28
CA PHE A 300 -8.46 4.08 -5.12
C PHE A 300 -9.83 4.39 -4.52
N LEU A 301 -10.24 5.66 -4.52
CA LEU A 301 -11.59 6.03 -4.16
C LEU A 301 -12.48 5.97 -5.41
N THR A 302 -13.41 5.03 -5.44
CA THR A 302 -14.35 4.85 -6.56
C THR A 302 -15.73 5.48 -6.28
N SER A 303 -16.02 5.78 -5.01
CA SER A 303 -17.27 6.42 -4.60
C SER A 303 -17.22 7.93 -4.73
N ASP A 304 -18.40 8.56 -4.74
CA ASP A 304 -18.58 10.02 -4.74
C ASP A 304 -18.93 10.58 -3.34
N ARG A 305 -18.79 9.76 -2.30
CA ARG A 305 -19.11 10.11 -0.91
C ARG A 305 -18.37 11.35 -0.39
N TYR A 306 -17.20 11.64 -0.92
CA TYR A 306 -16.37 12.80 -0.57
C TYR A 306 -16.45 13.93 -1.62
N GLY A 307 -17.43 13.86 -2.52
CA GLY A 307 -17.58 14.78 -3.65
C GLY A 307 -16.75 14.40 -4.88
N ALA A 308 -17.08 15.03 -6.01
CA ALA A 308 -16.52 14.69 -7.30
C ALA A 308 -14.99 14.86 -7.39
N GLY A 309 -14.42 15.82 -6.66
CA GLY A 309 -12.98 16.11 -6.69
C GLY A 309 -12.12 15.04 -6.02
N TRP A 310 -12.71 14.08 -5.30
CA TRP A 310 -11.96 12.99 -4.67
C TRP A 310 -12.10 11.66 -5.41
N LYS A 311 -13.19 11.48 -6.15
CA LYS A 311 -13.43 10.26 -6.92
C LYS A 311 -12.35 10.04 -7.96
N GLY A 312 -11.81 8.83 -8.01
CA GLY A 312 -10.68 8.47 -8.89
C GLY A 312 -9.30 8.77 -8.32
N ASN A 313 -9.21 9.48 -7.18
CA ASN A 313 -7.92 9.73 -6.55
C ASN A 313 -7.39 8.45 -5.87
N LEU A 314 -6.07 8.39 -5.75
CA LEU A 314 -5.35 7.36 -5.01
C LEU A 314 -5.05 7.86 -3.60
N PHE A 315 -5.18 6.98 -2.61
CA PHE A 315 -4.85 7.26 -1.21
C PHE A 315 -3.73 6.33 -0.77
N VAL A 316 -2.68 6.88 -0.16
CA VAL A 316 -1.49 6.15 0.30
C VAL A 316 -1.17 6.53 1.74
N GLY A 317 -1.01 5.54 2.60
CA GLY A 317 -0.59 5.78 3.99
C GLY A 317 0.89 6.11 4.09
N SER A 318 1.28 7.04 4.96
CA SER A 318 2.67 7.34 5.31
C SER A 318 2.99 6.83 6.72
N LEU A 319 3.95 5.91 6.82
CA LEU A 319 4.45 5.43 8.11
C LEU A 319 5.45 6.39 8.75
N LYS A 320 6.22 7.12 7.94
CA LYS A 320 7.28 7.99 8.43
C LYS A 320 6.75 9.30 9.00
N PHE A 321 5.81 9.92 8.28
CA PHE A 321 5.32 11.25 8.64
C PHE A 321 3.93 11.23 9.27
N GLY A 322 3.23 10.07 9.31
CA GLY A 322 1.96 9.91 9.98
C GLY A 322 0.81 10.71 9.35
N TYR A 323 0.69 10.63 8.03
CA TYR A 323 -0.44 11.21 7.29
C TYR A 323 -0.99 10.21 6.26
N LEU A 324 -2.20 10.46 5.80
CA LEU A 324 -2.78 9.83 4.62
C LEU A 324 -2.61 10.79 3.44
N ASP A 325 -1.88 10.36 2.41
CA ASP A 325 -1.66 11.12 1.19
C ASP A 325 -2.80 10.87 0.20
N ARG A 326 -3.55 11.90 -0.16
CA ARG A 326 -4.49 11.89 -1.27
C ARG A 326 -3.77 12.38 -2.52
N ILE A 327 -3.56 11.47 -3.44
CA ILE A 327 -2.86 11.70 -4.69
C ILE A 327 -3.90 11.93 -5.79
N GLU A 328 -3.92 13.14 -6.32
CA GLU A 328 -4.80 13.51 -7.43
C GLU A 328 -4.21 13.02 -8.74
N LEU A 329 -5.02 12.29 -9.50
CA LEU A 329 -4.63 11.73 -10.79
C LEU A 329 -5.40 12.40 -11.91
N LYS A 330 -4.69 12.77 -12.99
CA LYS A 330 -5.27 13.22 -14.26
C LYS A 330 -4.55 12.54 -15.40
N ASP A 331 -5.30 11.91 -16.30
CA ASP A 331 -4.78 11.16 -17.44
C ASP A 331 -3.68 10.15 -17.06
N GLY A 332 -3.88 9.47 -15.90
CA GLY A 332 -2.96 8.48 -15.36
C GLY A 332 -1.65 9.05 -14.79
N LYS A 333 -1.54 10.37 -14.61
CA LYS A 333 -0.38 11.04 -14.02
C LYS A 333 -0.74 11.67 -12.68
N VAL A 334 0.21 11.72 -11.75
CA VAL A 334 0.08 12.46 -10.49
C VAL A 334 0.18 13.96 -10.80
N VAL A 335 -0.84 14.73 -10.38
CA VAL A 335 -0.89 16.19 -10.60
C VAL A 335 -0.85 16.97 -9.29
N ALA A 336 -1.24 16.39 -8.16
CA ALA A 336 -1.15 17.00 -6.83
C ALA A 336 -1.15 15.95 -5.72
N GLU A 337 -0.59 16.32 -4.58
CA GLU A 337 -0.62 15.57 -3.32
C GLU A 337 -1.25 16.41 -2.21
N HIS A 338 -2.10 15.78 -1.37
CA HIS A 338 -2.81 16.45 -0.29
C HIS A 338 -2.73 15.62 0.99
N LYS A 339 -2.08 16.15 2.01
CA LYS A 339 -1.84 15.46 3.28
C LYS A 339 -3.07 15.56 4.19
N LEU A 340 -3.69 14.42 4.47
CA LEU A 340 -4.83 14.29 5.37
C LEU A 340 -4.37 13.65 6.69
N LEU A 341 -5.09 13.89 7.79
CA LEU A 341 -4.80 13.33 9.12
C LEU A 341 -3.42 13.68 9.67
N ALA A 342 -2.74 14.69 9.14
CA ALA A 342 -1.38 15.05 9.51
C ALA A 342 -1.23 15.52 10.97
N ASP A 343 -2.30 16.03 11.56
CA ASP A 343 -2.32 16.54 12.94
C ASP A 343 -2.20 15.41 13.98
N GLY A 344 -2.68 14.21 13.64
CA GLY A 344 -2.69 13.05 14.52
C GLY A 344 -1.34 12.35 14.66
N LYS A 345 -0.40 12.58 13.74
CA LYS A 345 0.94 11.98 13.68
C LYS A 345 0.97 10.45 13.82
N ALA A 346 -0.18 9.79 13.69
CA ALA A 346 -0.29 8.34 13.76
C ALA A 346 0.33 7.70 12.51
N ARG A 347 1.14 6.68 12.69
CA ARG A 347 1.71 5.92 11.57
C ARG A 347 0.58 5.23 10.81
N ILE A 348 0.28 5.67 9.59
CA ILE A 348 -0.77 5.05 8.77
C ILE A 348 -0.25 3.77 8.14
N ARG A 349 -0.87 2.62 8.48
CA ARG A 349 -0.45 1.29 8.02
C ARG A 349 -1.25 0.80 6.83
N ASP A 350 -2.56 0.98 6.84
CA ASP A 350 -3.41 0.52 5.75
C ASP A 350 -4.49 1.55 5.45
N VAL A 351 -4.91 1.58 4.21
CA VAL A 351 -6.08 2.33 3.76
C VAL A 351 -6.87 1.47 2.79
N LYS A 352 -8.18 1.39 2.99
CA LYS A 352 -9.11 0.64 2.15
C LYS A 352 -10.39 1.46 1.96
N GLN A 353 -11.03 1.33 0.80
CA GLN A 353 -12.42 1.78 0.64
C GLN A 353 -13.35 0.67 1.12
N GLY A 354 -14.25 0.99 2.04
CA GLY A 354 -15.26 0.06 2.52
C GLY A 354 -16.45 -0.08 1.55
N PRO A 355 -17.33 -1.07 1.79
CA PRO A 355 -18.52 -1.30 0.97
C PRO A 355 -19.52 -0.15 1.02
N ASP A 356 -19.47 0.71 2.05
CA ASP A 356 -20.26 1.95 2.19
C ASP A 356 -19.69 3.12 1.36
N GLY A 357 -18.58 2.89 0.65
CA GLY A 357 -17.88 3.90 -0.15
C GLY A 357 -17.02 4.86 0.65
N LEU A 358 -16.86 4.66 1.97
CA LEU A 358 -15.98 5.45 2.81
C LEU A 358 -14.58 4.85 2.91
N LEU A 359 -13.60 5.68 3.26
CA LEU A 359 -12.22 5.25 3.50
C LEU A 359 -12.04 4.80 4.95
N TYR A 360 -11.31 3.72 5.12
CA TYR A 360 -10.93 3.14 6.41
C TYR A 360 -9.42 3.08 6.51
N VAL A 361 -8.90 3.34 7.70
CA VAL A 361 -7.46 3.49 7.95
C VAL A 361 -7.08 2.70 9.19
N LEU A 362 -5.97 1.96 9.12
CA LEU A 362 -5.30 1.36 10.28
C LEU A 362 -4.08 2.17 10.68
N THR A 363 -3.85 2.32 12.00
CA THR A 363 -2.64 2.94 12.55
C THR A 363 -1.68 1.86 13.06
N ASP A 364 -0.35 2.00 12.78
CA ASP A 364 0.70 1.04 13.19
C ASP A 364 1.27 1.45 14.56
N GLU A 365 0.54 1.13 15.60
CA GLU A 365 0.87 1.48 16.98
C GLU A 365 0.60 0.28 17.90
N ALA A 366 1.21 0.26 19.09
CA ALA A 366 0.94 -0.76 20.12
C ALA A 366 -0.52 -0.72 20.61
N ASP A 367 -1.15 0.47 20.59
CA ASP A 367 -2.59 0.68 20.76
C ASP A 367 -3.15 1.23 19.43
N GLY A 368 -3.06 0.39 18.40
CA GLY A 368 -3.51 0.71 17.05
C GLY A 368 -5.04 0.82 16.96
N LYS A 369 -5.49 1.54 15.94
CA LYS A 369 -6.89 1.89 15.74
C LYS A 369 -7.35 1.55 14.34
N LEU A 370 -8.63 1.16 14.24
CA LEU A 370 -9.38 1.20 12.98
C LEU A 370 -10.18 2.51 12.95
N LEU A 371 -9.87 3.34 11.99
CA LEU A 371 -10.52 4.63 11.76
C LEU A 371 -11.40 4.55 10.52
N ARG A 372 -12.54 5.26 10.53
CA ARG A 372 -13.34 5.55 9.35
C ARG A 372 -13.27 7.05 9.06
N LEU A 373 -13.06 7.40 7.80
CA LEU A 373 -13.08 8.80 7.38
C LEU A 373 -14.50 9.20 6.98
N ARG A 374 -14.99 10.27 7.56
CA ARG A 374 -16.28 10.88 7.21
C ARG A 374 -16.06 12.13 6.38
N PRO A 375 -16.81 12.36 5.30
CA PRO A 375 -16.84 13.67 4.67
C PRO A 375 -17.35 14.72 5.65
N ASN A 376 -16.86 15.94 5.55
CA ASN A 376 -17.36 17.10 6.32
C ASN A 376 -18.73 17.52 5.82
#